data_de82e0b58276b5d999d1fca97441f4ec
#
_entry.id   de82e0b58276b5d999d1fca97441f4ec
#
_cell.length_a   1.000
_cell.length_b   1.000
_cell.length_c   1.000
_cell.angle_alpha   90.00
_cell.angle_beta   90.00
_cell.angle_gamma   90.00
#
_symmetry.space_group_name_H-M   'P 1'
#
loop_
_entity.id
_entity.type
_entity.pdbx_description
1 polymer ?
#
loop_
_entity_poly.entity_id
_entity_poly.type
_entity_poly.pdbx_seq_one_letter_code
_entity_poly.pdbx_strand_id
1 'polypeptide(L)'
;MIISAISQNRLPPLGQIGAFYFESMDESQIWINLEPLNSLPGPNPIKLNFTVAFPGREIAHATDLVEVRAESYNTAFPQLTRLPILRFGLRNGKEVDLTERGKTFQFTYHGLCGVDESCSPDTVIARIPFSELCKIAASNSLKIEALGFTLNMRPEDIRSLRRYVQTVQNGVRLSPGQYRMLE
;
A
#
# COMPACT_ATOMS: atom_id res chain seq x y z
N MET A 1 -7.23 15.52 -5.99
CA MET A 1 -7.99 14.31 -6.43
C MET A 1 -6.95 13.38 -7.03
N ILE A 2 -6.44 12.41 -6.27
CA ILE A 2 -5.49 11.42 -6.80
C ILE A 2 -6.35 10.42 -7.56
N ILE A 3 -6.30 10.50 -8.88
CA ILE A 3 -6.96 9.54 -9.75
C ILE A 3 -6.15 8.26 -9.65
N SER A 4 -6.73 7.24 -9.05
CA SER A 4 -6.22 5.87 -9.08
C SER A 4 -6.35 5.32 -10.51
N ALA A 5 -5.58 5.87 -11.43
CA ALA A 5 -5.60 5.52 -12.85
C ALA A 5 -4.46 4.55 -13.21
N ILE A 6 -4.01 3.75 -12.24
CA ILE A 6 -3.17 2.61 -12.60
C ILE A 6 -4.13 1.55 -13.14
N SER A 7 -4.19 1.42 -14.45
CA SER A 7 -4.82 0.28 -15.10
C SER A 7 -4.34 -0.99 -14.40
N GLN A 8 -5.26 -1.83 -13.91
CA GLN A 8 -4.97 -3.07 -13.19
C GLN A 8 -3.96 -3.99 -13.92
N ASN A 9 -3.77 -3.79 -15.22
CA ASN A 9 -2.83 -4.54 -16.06
C ASN A 9 -1.35 -4.13 -15.93
N ARG A 10 -1.00 -3.15 -15.08
CA ARG A 10 0.38 -2.65 -14.91
C ARG A 10 0.90 -2.67 -13.48
N LEU A 11 0.22 -3.36 -12.58
CA LEU A 11 0.75 -3.53 -11.23
C LEU A 11 1.98 -4.44 -11.25
N PRO A 12 3.08 -4.07 -10.56
CA PRO A 12 4.23 -4.94 -10.47
C PRO A 12 3.85 -6.24 -9.75
N PRO A 13 4.55 -7.34 -10.02
CA PRO A 13 4.46 -8.53 -9.21
C PRO A 13 4.67 -8.22 -7.73
N LEU A 14 4.14 -9.09 -6.86
CA LEU A 14 4.26 -8.92 -5.41
C LEU A 14 5.72 -8.74 -4.97
N GLY A 15 5.95 -7.77 -4.10
CA GLY A 15 7.27 -7.45 -3.56
C GLY A 15 8.21 -6.73 -4.54
N GLN A 16 7.76 -6.44 -5.76
CA GLN A 16 8.53 -5.68 -6.73
C GLN A 16 8.10 -4.20 -6.72
N ILE A 17 9.04 -3.33 -7.04
CA ILE A 17 8.83 -1.88 -7.07
C ILE A 17 8.53 -1.47 -8.50
N GLY A 18 7.38 -0.85 -8.70
CA GLY A 18 6.99 -0.24 -9.97
C GLY A 18 7.13 1.26 -9.94
N ALA A 19 7.44 1.86 -11.09
CA ALA A 19 7.47 3.30 -11.26
C ALA A 19 6.92 3.70 -12.63
N PHE A 20 6.22 4.83 -12.67
CA PHE A 20 5.67 5.39 -13.91
C PHE A 20 5.56 6.91 -13.83
N TYR A 21 5.80 7.58 -14.97
CA TYR A 21 5.58 9.00 -15.15
C TYR A 21 4.31 9.24 -15.98
N PHE A 22 3.36 9.97 -15.41
CA PHE A 22 2.11 10.37 -16.03
C PHE A 22 2.27 11.74 -16.68
N GLU A 23 2.48 11.78 -18.00
CA GLU A 23 2.71 13.04 -18.74
C GLU A 23 1.54 14.03 -18.61
N SER A 24 0.29 13.53 -18.62
CA SER A 24 -0.90 14.37 -18.53
C SER A 24 -1.07 15.10 -17.20
N MET A 25 -0.42 14.61 -16.15
CA MET A 25 -0.47 15.18 -14.81
C MET A 25 0.84 15.79 -14.37
N ASP A 26 1.90 15.66 -15.19
CA ASP A 26 3.29 15.97 -14.81
C ASP A 26 3.67 15.36 -13.45
N GLU A 27 3.30 14.08 -13.24
CA GLU A 27 3.47 13.39 -11.99
C GLU A 27 4.14 12.03 -12.19
N SER A 28 5.12 11.73 -11.35
CA SER A 28 5.72 10.39 -11.23
C SER A 28 5.17 9.68 -10.01
N GLN A 29 4.92 8.38 -10.14
CA GLN A 29 4.53 7.52 -9.02
C GLN A 29 5.48 6.35 -8.90
N ILE A 30 5.82 6.00 -7.66
CA ILE A 30 6.53 4.76 -7.30
C ILE A 30 5.66 4.00 -6.32
N TRP A 31 5.49 2.70 -6.55
CA TRP A 31 4.65 1.86 -5.67
C TRP A 31 5.20 0.46 -5.49
N ILE A 32 4.73 -0.18 -4.43
CA ILE A 32 4.98 -1.59 -4.13
C ILE A 32 3.69 -2.25 -3.66
N ASN A 33 3.46 -3.51 -4.09
CA ASN A 33 2.36 -4.35 -3.65
C ASN A 33 2.88 -5.47 -2.78
N LEU A 34 2.23 -5.70 -1.63
CA LEU A 34 2.57 -6.74 -0.67
C LEU A 34 1.33 -7.56 -0.31
N GLU A 35 1.50 -8.84 -0.05
CA GLU A 35 0.45 -9.73 0.47
C GLU A 35 0.89 -10.34 1.80
N PRO A 36 0.61 -9.66 2.93
CA PRO A 36 0.95 -10.19 4.24
C PRO A 36 0.20 -11.48 4.52
N LEU A 37 0.83 -12.40 5.26
CA LEU A 37 0.23 -13.69 5.62
C LEU A 37 -0.96 -13.49 6.57
N ASN A 38 -2.09 -14.11 6.21
CA ASN A 38 -3.21 -14.23 7.12
C ASN A 38 -2.83 -15.14 8.30
N SER A 39 -3.26 -14.75 9.50
CA SER A 39 -3.13 -15.58 10.70
C SER A 39 -4.12 -16.75 10.72
N LEU A 40 -5.14 -16.72 9.87
CA LEU A 40 -6.18 -17.74 9.74
C LEU A 40 -5.93 -18.60 8.50
N PRO A 41 -6.34 -19.89 8.51
CA PRO A 41 -6.30 -20.72 7.30
C PRO A 41 -7.17 -20.13 6.18
N GLY A 42 -6.65 -20.12 4.96
CA GLY A 42 -7.39 -19.66 3.79
C GLY A 42 -6.56 -18.73 2.88
N PRO A 43 -7.14 -18.28 1.77
CA PRO A 43 -6.47 -17.34 0.87
C PRO A 43 -6.23 -16.01 1.58
N ASN A 44 -5.15 -15.33 1.20
CA ASN A 44 -4.85 -14.00 1.74
C ASN A 44 -5.96 -13.01 1.39
N PRO A 45 -6.68 -12.49 2.39
CA PRO A 45 -7.81 -11.63 2.13
C PRO A 45 -7.40 -10.19 1.83
N ILE A 46 -6.16 -9.80 2.14
CA ILE A 46 -5.71 -8.42 2.12
C ILE A 46 -4.50 -8.24 1.22
N LYS A 47 -4.57 -7.24 0.34
CA LYS A 47 -3.43 -6.68 -0.40
C LYS A 47 -3.08 -5.32 0.18
N LEU A 48 -1.79 -5.06 0.34
CA LEU A 48 -1.26 -3.76 0.75
C LEU A 48 -0.55 -3.12 -0.42
N ASN A 49 -0.84 -1.84 -0.66
CA ASN A 49 -0.12 -1.02 -1.61
C ASN A 49 0.45 0.20 -0.90
N PHE A 50 1.69 0.54 -1.20
CA PHE A 50 2.34 1.77 -0.77
C PHE A 50 2.69 2.58 -2.01
N THR A 51 2.20 3.80 -2.11
CA THR A 51 2.41 4.66 -3.28
C THR A 51 2.93 6.02 -2.84
N VAL A 52 3.96 6.48 -3.53
CA VAL A 52 4.50 7.85 -3.40
C VAL A 52 4.36 8.54 -4.75
N ALA A 53 3.83 9.76 -4.74
CA ALA A 53 3.68 10.59 -5.91
C ALA A 53 4.59 11.82 -5.83
N PHE A 54 5.14 12.23 -6.98
CA PHE A 54 6.08 13.36 -7.12
C PHE A 54 5.70 14.21 -8.32
N PRO A 55 5.85 15.52 -8.25
CA PRO A 55 5.76 16.37 -9.43
C PRO A 55 6.96 16.12 -10.37
N GLY A 56 6.68 16.11 -11.68
CA GLY A 56 7.72 15.96 -12.71
C GLY A 56 8.29 14.53 -12.81
N ARG A 57 9.41 14.44 -13.53
CA ARG A 57 10.07 13.16 -13.91
C ARG A 57 11.19 12.75 -12.96
N GLU A 58 11.64 13.64 -12.12
CA GLU A 58 12.81 13.44 -11.28
C GLU A 58 12.41 13.49 -9.81
N ILE A 59 12.64 12.37 -9.15
CA ILE A 59 12.44 12.26 -7.73
C ILE A 59 13.75 12.66 -7.07
N ALA A 60 13.88 13.95 -6.79
CA ALA A 60 15.09 14.49 -6.17
C ALA A 60 15.12 14.36 -4.65
N HIS A 61 13.93 14.27 -4.03
CA HIS A 61 13.77 14.22 -2.56
C HIS A 61 12.60 13.31 -2.20
N ALA A 62 12.66 12.72 -1.01
CA ALA A 62 11.52 11.99 -0.46
C ALA A 62 10.31 12.94 -0.36
N THR A 63 9.15 12.47 -0.78
CA THR A 63 7.91 13.24 -0.59
C THR A 63 7.56 13.30 0.89
N ASP A 64 6.78 14.31 1.25
CA ASP A 64 6.29 14.41 2.63
C ASP A 64 5.29 13.30 2.96
N LEU A 65 4.53 12.82 1.97
CA LEU A 65 3.41 11.89 2.18
C LEU A 65 3.52 10.61 1.34
N VAL A 66 3.06 9.53 1.94
CA VAL A 66 2.88 8.21 1.31
C VAL A 66 1.42 7.81 1.44
N GLU A 67 0.83 7.37 0.36
CA GLU A 67 -0.47 6.69 0.40
C GLU A 67 -0.27 5.21 0.73
N VAL A 68 -0.95 4.75 1.77
CA VAL A 68 -1.02 3.35 2.16
C VAL A 68 -2.44 2.88 1.92
N ARG A 69 -2.59 1.85 1.11
CA ARG A 69 -3.88 1.26 0.75
C ARG A 69 -3.93 -0.19 1.18
N ALA A 70 -5.00 -0.57 1.86
CA ALA A 70 -5.34 -1.95 2.13
C ALA A 70 -6.64 -2.29 1.38
N GLU A 71 -6.63 -3.37 0.63
CA GLU A 71 -7.75 -3.85 -0.19
C GLU A 71 -8.12 -5.29 0.23
N SER A 72 -9.42 -5.55 0.40
CA SER A 72 -9.94 -6.87 0.68
C SER A 72 -10.92 -7.31 -0.40
N TYR A 73 -10.64 -8.47 -1.00
CA TYR A 73 -11.53 -9.15 -1.95
C TYR A 73 -12.32 -10.29 -1.28
N ASN A 74 -12.35 -10.30 0.06
CA ASN A 74 -12.95 -11.40 0.79
C ASN A 74 -14.47 -11.28 0.85
N THR A 75 -15.15 -12.13 0.10
CA THR A 75 -16.60 -12.26 0.11
C THR A 75 -17.13 -13.19 1.22
N ALA A 76 -16.26 -14.04 1.81
CA ALA A 76 -16.67 -15.06 2.78
C ALA A 76 -16.95 -14.49 4.18
N PHE A 77 -16.35 -13.35 4.55
CA PHE A 77 -16.50 -12.72 5.87
C PHE A 77 -16.80 -11.23 5.78
N PRO A 78 -17.91 -10.83 5.13
CA PRO A 78 -18.21 -9.42 4.86
C PRO A 78 -18.39 -8.57 6.14
N GLN A 79 -18.64 -9.21 7.27
CA GLN A 79 -18.78 -8.50 8.55
C GLN A 79 -17.45 -8.05 9.13
N LEU A 80 -16.37 -8.81 8.89
CA LEU A 80 -15.03 -8.48 9.37
C LEU A 80 -14.38 -7.35 8.55
N THR A 81 -14.68 -7.28 7.26
CA THR A 81 -14.15 -6.24 6.36
C THR A 81 -14.74 -4.85 6.59
N ARG A 82 -15.77 -4.73 7.44
CA ARG A 82 -16.43 -3.45 7.74
C ARG A 82 -15.69 -2.57 8.76
N LEU A 83 -14.63 -3.07 9.37
CA LEU A 83 -13.86 -2.27 10.31
C LEU A 83 -12.82 -1.43 9.55
N PRO A 84 -12.97 -0.09 9.52
CA PRO A 84 -12.05 0.80 8.82
C PRO A 84 -10.77 1.00 9.65
N ILE A 85 -10.07 -0.10 9.94
CA ILE A 85 -8.83 -0.09 10.72
C ILE A 85 -7.66 -0.32 9.78
N LEU A 86 -6.59 0.45 9.96
CA LEU A 86 -5.28 0.20 9.37
C LEU A 86 -4.21 0.57 10.40
N ARG A 87 -3.58 -0.45 10.98
CA ARG A 87 -2.62 -0.30 12.07
C ARG A 87 -1.42 -1.22 11.87
N PHE A 88 -0.24 -0.74 12.19
CA PHE A 88 1.01 -1.50 12.16
C PHE A 88 1.58 -1.67 13.57
N GLY A 89 1.59 -2.89 14.07
CA GLY A 89 2.27 -3.25 15.31
C GLY A 89 3.75 -3.53 15.05
N LEU A 90 4.65 -2.84 15.76
CA LEU A 90 6.10 -2.97 15.64
C LEU A 90 6.63 -3.94 16.71
N ARG A 91 7.79 -4.53 16.45
CA ARG A 91 8.44 -5.50 17.36
C ARG A 91 8.62 -5.01 18.81
N ASN A 92 8.78 -3.71 19.00
CA ASN A 92 9.00 -3.11 20.32
C ASN A 92 7.68 -2.82 21.09
N GLY A 93 6.56 -3.36 20.64
CA GLY A 93 5.24 -3.12 21.21
C GLY A 93 4.63 -1.76 20.86
N LYS A 94 5.34 -0.93 20.11
CA LYS A 94 4.78 0.33 19.59
C LYS A 94 3.85 0.03 18.43
N GLU A 95 2.83 0.87 18.28
CA GLU A 95 1.90 0.82 17.17
C GLU A 95 1.95 2.13 16.36
N VAL A 96 1.74 1.99 15.06
CA VAL A 96 1.48 3.10 14.15
C VAL A 96 0.06 2.95 13.68
N ASP A 97 -0.86 3.65 14.31
CA ASP A 97 -2.28 3.67 13.94
C ASP A 97 -2.49 4.72 12.86
N LEU A 98 -2.88 4.26 11.68
CA LEU A 98 -3.15 5.14 10.53
C LEU A 98 -4.59 5.66 10.52
N THR A 99 -5.43 5.17 11.42
CA THR A 99 -6.81 5.63 11.59
C THR A 99 -6.93 6.78 12.59
N GLU A 100 -5.84 7.18 13.27
CA GLU A 100 -5.85 8.26 14.24
C GLU A 100 -6.14 9.64 13.63
N ARG A 101 -6.64 10.54 14.49
CA ARG A 101 -7.00 11.92 14.13
C ARG A 101 -5.82 12.66 13.48
N GLY A 102 -6.10 13.37 12.38
CA GLY A 102 -5.13 14.21 11.66
C GLY A 102 -4.45 13.53 10.48
N LYS A 103 -4.67 12.23 10.28
CA LYS A 103 -4.26 11.52 9.06
C LYS A 103 -5.41 11.52 8.06
N THR A 104 -5.12 11.71 6.78
CA THR A 104 -6.14 11.56 5.73
C THR A 104 -6.48 10.08 5.63
N PHE A 105 -7.71 9.76 5.97
CA PHE A 105 -8.21 8.41 5.99
C PHE A 105 -9.50 8.33 5.17
N GLN A 106 -9.59 7.34 4.30
CA GLN A 106 -10.78 7.05 3.50
C GLN A 106 -11.10 5.56 3.61
N PHE A 107 -12.37 5.26 3.78
CA PHE A 107 -12.87 3.90 3.73
C PHE A 107 -13.97 3.79 2.69
N THR A 108 -13.86 2.82 1.82
CA THR A 108 -14.87 2.50 0.82
C THR A 108 -15.33 1.06 1.01
N TYR A 109 -16.61 0.88 1.24
CA TYR A 109 -17.26 -0.41 1.35
C TYR A 109 -18.09 -0.68 0.10
N HIS A 110 -17.84 -1.82 -0.54
CA HIS A 110 -18.52 -2.21 -1.79
C HIS A 110 -19.64 -3.26 -1.60
N GLY A 111 -19.80 -3.79 -0.39
CA GLY A 111 -20.86 -4.74 -0.08
C GLY A 111 -20.57 -6.17 -0.54
N LEU A 112 -21.61 -7.00 -0.49
CA LEU A 112 -21.56 -8.37 -0.98
C LEU A 112 -21.66 -8.37 -2.49
N CYS A 113 -20.71 -9.05 -3.14
CA CYS A 113 -20.77 -9.29 -4.57
C CYS A 113 -21.49 -10.60 -4.85
N GLY A 114 -22.34 -10.60 -5.88
CA GLY A 114 -22.87 -11.83 -6.46
C GLY A 114 -21.80 -12.66 -7.13
N VAL A 115 -22.08 -13.92 -7.38
CA VAL A 115 -21.10 -14.91 -7.91
C VAL A 115 -20.57 -14.51 -9.30
N ASP A 116 -21.31 -13.66 -10.03
CA ASP A 116 -21.03 -13.30 -11.43
C ASP A 116 -20.61 -11.84 -11.65
N GLU A 117 -20.40 -11.06 -10.57
CA GLU A 117 -20.06 -9.65 -10.69
C GLU A 117 -18.58 -9.40 -10.44
N SER A 118 -17.96 -8.53 -11.24
CA SER A 118 -16.63 -8.00 -10.98
C SER A 118 -16.67 -7.12 -9.74
N CYS A 119 -16.22 -7.66 -8.63
CA CYS A 119 -16.24 -6.97 -7.36
C CYS A 119 -15.13 -5.94 -7.23
N SER A 120 -15.49 -4.74 -6.81
CA SER A 120 -14.53 -3.81 -6.24
C SER A 120 -14.18 -4.23 -4.81
N PRO A 121 -12.92 -4.16 -4.39
CA PRO A 121 -12.52 -4.52 -3.02
C PRO A 121 -13.01 -3.50 -2.00
N ASP A 122 -13.27 -3.95 -0.78
CA ASP A 122 -13.33 -3.04 0.35
C ASP A 122 -11.94 -2.40 0.52
N THR A 123 -11.89 -1.10 0.63
CA THR A 123 -10.63 -0.37 0.57
C THR A 123 -10.51 0.62 1.71
N VAL A 124 -9.37 0.57 2.39
CA VAL A 124 -8.92 1.58 3.33
C VAL A 124 -7.70 2.29 2.75
N ILE A 125 -7.74 3.62 2.72
CA ILE A 125 -6.63 4.45 2.26
C ILE A 125 -6.26 5.41 3.37
N ALA A 126 -4.97 5.43 3.72
CA ALA A 126 -4.40 6.39 4.66
C ALA A 126 -3.22 7.12 4.00
N ARG A 127 -3.04 8.40 4.28
CA ARG A 127 -1.86 9.15 3.89
C ARG A 127 -1.04 9.47 5.13
N ILE A 128 0.20 9.04 5.12
CA ILE A 128 1.11 9.16 6.25
C ILE A 128 2.36 9.93 5.85
N PRO A 129 3.04 10.59 6.80
CA PRO A 129 4.37 11.12 6.56
C PRO A 129 5.34 10.02 6.13
N PHE A 130 6.24 10.32 5.20
CA PHE A 130 7.26 9.36 4.78
C PHE A 130 8.14 8.88 5.95
N SER A 131 8.35 9.74 6.96
CA SER A 131 9.05 9.37 8.19
C SER A 131 8.35 8.26 9.00
N GLU A 132 7.03 8.17 8.95
CA GLU A 132 6.28 7.07 9.57
C GLU A 132 6.49 5.76 8.79
N LEU A 133 6.48 5.82 7.46
CA LEU A 133 6.82 4.66 6.62
C LEU A 133 8.23 4.16 6.92
N CYS A 134 9.20 5.05 7.11
CA CYS A 134 10.57 4.68 7.49
C CYS A 134 10.60 3.90 8.82
N LYS A 135 9.81 4.32 9.81
CA LYS A 135 9.69 3.60 11.11
C LYS A 135 9.08 2.21 10.93
N ILE A 136 8.03 2.09 10.11
CA ILE A 136 7.40 0.81 9.79
C ILE A 136 8.42 -0.11 9.12
N ALA A 137 9.11 0.36 8.07
CA ALA A 137 10.08 -0.42 7.32
C ALA A 137 11.33 -0.81 8.14
N ALA A 138 11.71 -0.03 9.14
CA ALA A 138 12.83 -0.33 10.03
C ALA A 138 12.55 -1.51 10.98
N SER A 139 11.29 -1.86 11.21
CA SER A 139 10.92 -2.99 12.08
C SER A 139 11.33 -4.33 11.47
N ASN A 140 11.83 -5.26 12.30
CA ASN A 140 12.17 -6.62 11.87
C ASN A 140 10.99 -7.59 11.93
N SER A 141 9.87 -7.15 12.53
CA SER A 141 8.62 -7.90 12.60
C SER A 141 7.49 -6.90 12.57
N LEU A 142 6.50 -7.15 11.71
CA LEU A 142 5.34 -6.29 11.53
C LEU A 142 4.08 -7.14 11.62
N LYS A 143 3.21 -6.75 12.52
CA LYS A 143 1.82 -7.20 12.61
C LYS A 143 0.95 -6.12 12.00
N ILE A 144 -0.06 -6.50 11.23
CA ILE A 144 -0.95 -5.56 10.59
C ILE A 144 -2.38 -5.89 11.01
N GLU A 145 -3.12 -4.87 11.39
CA GLU A 145 -4.56 -4.94 11.53
C GLU A 145 -5.18 -4.09 10.43
N ALA A 146 -5.88 -4.74 9.51
CA ALA A 146 -6.50 -4.08 8.37
C ALA A 146 -7.87 -4.71 8.08
N LEU A 147 -8.91 -3.88 7.91
CA LEU A 147 -10.24 -4.31 7.51
C LEU A 147 -10.80 -5.47 8.36
N GLY A 148 -10.48 -5.50 9.67
CA GLY A 148 -10.90 -6.55 10.61
C GLY A 148 -10.02 -7.80 10.60
N PHE A 149 -8.97 -7.85 9.78
CA PHE A 149 -8.01 -8.96 9.76
C PHE A 149 -6.74 -8.62 10.54
N THR A 150 -6.18 -9.64 11.17
CA THR A 150 -4.85 -9.61 11.77
C THR A 150 -3.90 -10.40 10.90
N LEU A 151 -2.84 -9.76 10.42
CA LEU A 151 -1.91 -10.29 9.44
C LEU A 151 -0.48 -10.18 9.96
N ASN A 152 0.40 -11.05 9.48
CA ASN A 152 1.82 -10.95 9.75
C ASN A 152 2.58 -10.71 8.44
N MET A 153 3.46 -9.72 8.45
CA MET A 153 4.37 -9.50 7.32
C MET A 153 5.44 -10.59 7.29
N ARG A 154 5.64 -11.17 6.11
CA ARG A 154 6.75 -12.11 5.88
C ARG A 154 8.09 -11.36 5.90
N PRO A 155 9.18 -12.03 6.29
CA PRO A 155 10.51 -11.41 6.25
C PRO A 155 10.89 -10.85 4.86
N GLU A 156 10.48 -11.53 3.78
CA GLU A 156 10.69 -11.06 2.41
C GLU A 156 9.90 -9.79 2.09
N ASP A 157 8.65 -9.66 2.56
CA ASP A 157 7.84 -8.47 2.36
C ASP A 157 8.44 -7.28 3.12
N ILE A 158 8.96 -7.51 4.34
CA ILE A 158 9.65 -6.48 5.12
C ILE A 158 10.94 -6.03 4.38
N ARG A 159 11.70 -6.96 3.79
CA ARG A 159 12.88 -6.61 2.98
C ARG A 159 12.49 -5.81 1.75
N SER A 160 11.41 -6.19 1.07
CA SER A 160 10.90 -5.46 -0.10
C SER A 160 10.43 -4.05 0.28
N LEU A 161 9.77 -3.90 1.43
CA LEU A 161 9.36 -2.58 1.94
C LEU A 161 10.58 -1.69 2.27
N ARG A 162 11.63 -2.25 2.86
CA ARG A 162 12.88 -1.51 3.11
C ARG A 162 13.55 -1.06 1.81
N ARG A 163 13.63 -1.95 0.83
CA ARG A 163 14.16 -1.61 -0.49
C ARG A 163 13.34 -0.50 -1.15
N TYR A 164 12.01 -0.57 -1.06
CA TYR A 164 11.12 0.50 -1.53
C TYR A 164 11.45 1.85 -0.88
N VAL A 165 11.57 1.89 0.45
CA VAL A 165 11.95 3.12 1.18
C VAL A 165 13.31 3.64 0.72
N GLN A 166 14.31 2.78 0.57
CA GLN A 166 15.63 3.16 0.08
C GLN A 166 15.59 3.70 -1.36
N THR A 167 14.80 3.07 -2.23
CA THR A 167 14.61 3.53 -3.61
C THR A 167 14.02 4.93 -3.66
N VAL A 168 12.99 5.20 -2.85
CA VAL A 168 12.39 6.53 -2.74
C VAL A 168 13.39 7.56 -2.20
N GLN A 169 14.18 7.20 -1.18
CA GLN A 169 15.19 8.10 -0.58
C GLN A 169 16.34 8.43 -1.55
N ASN A 170 16.78 7.47 -2.35
CA ASN A 170 17.88 7.65 -3.30
C ASN A 170 17.47 8.46 -4.52
N GLY A 171 16.17 8.65 -4.72
CA GLY A 171 15.63 9.30 -5.89
C GLY A 171 15.65 8.40 -7.14
N VAL A 172 14.78 8.72 -8.09
CA VAL A 172 14.67 8.01 -9.37
C VAL A 172 14.34 8.99 -10.46
N ARG A 173 14.97 8.82 -11.64
CA ARG A 173 14.59 9.56 -12.84
C ARG A 173 13.82 8.66 -13.79
N LEU A 174 12.62 9.08 -14.18
CA LEU A 174 11.73 8.30 -15.04
C LEU A 174 11.71 8.87 -16.47
N SER A 175 11.64 7.97 -17.45
CA SER A 175 11.42 8.31 -18.85
C SER A 175 9.92 8.36 -19.16
N PRO A 176 9.48 9.23 -20.10
CA PRO A 176 8.08 9.31 -20.47
C PRO A 176 7.50 7.99 -20.97
N GLY A 177 6.28 7.68 -20.58
CA GLY A 177 5.52 6.56 -21.10
C GLY A 177 6.09 5.17 -20.82
N GLN A 178 7.20 5.07 -20.07
CA GLN A 178 7.81 3.78 -19.71
C GLN A 178 7.42 3.39 -18.28
N TYR A 179 6.76 2.25 -18.17
CA TYR A 179 6.69 1.49 -16.93
C TYR A 179 8.07 0.92 -16.63
N ARG A 180 8.61 1.20 -15.45
CA ARG A 180 9.91 0.70 -15.01
C ARG A 180 9.74 -0.15 -13.76
N MET A 181 10.33 -1.34 -13.80
CA MET A 181 10.60 -2.13 -12.60
C MET A 181 11.92 -1.66 -12.02
N LEU A 182 11.93 -1.31 -10.75
CA LEU A 182 13.13 -0.87 -10.02
C LEU A 182 13.65 -2.04 -9.20
N GLU A 183 14.92 -2.39 -9.42
CA GLU A 183 15.62 -3.47 -8.70
C GLU A 183 16.11 -3.03 -7.32
#